data_c35431a7ae047faaaca31dc73ee8da51
#
_entry.id   c35431a7ae047faaaca31dc73ee8da51
#
_cell.length_a   1.000
_cell.length_b   1.000
_cell.length_c   1.000
_cell.angle_alpha   90.00
_cell.angle_beta   90.00
_cell.angle_gamma   90.00
#
_symmetry.space_group_name_H-M   'P 1'
#
loop_
_entity.id
_entity.type
_entity.pdbx_description
1 polymer ?
#
loop_
_entity_poly.entity_id
_entity_poly.type
_entity_poly.pdbx_seq_one_letter_code
_entity_poly.pdbx_strand_id
1 'polypeptide(L)'
;LLEAFCFTGETDDVIVVWKKRQIKGFKFVLRSDVPVLRTDIYGNSQTLEPQNGLVTIESADLPFYLKAPHGKIRALSRLLSFQNGLAVLPGERVKSIVTLLNPFPQTLHYQLNFAGRTFSGELQKGKSKDIQVDLIVPPEQIPGESVISAKLIFTNKGKIIFEDSLAIPYVCCIRIPKEGSSPQKIILDSPAALRELVFVPTIPRWNGKKDLSATLFFSWSQKGLHVKCCVVDQEHNGRQAGEQIWQNDSIQFAINPINGKKWSEYTFSLTKDGAIGWCHYPPNGFKSGKVEDNYSISRKNNVTEYNFTIPPERLSFDLKNGTTFRIALLINDCDGGIRSRTMQLFEGIDGPKEPGKFGLVRLVR
;
A
#
# COMPACT_ATOMS: atom_id res chain seq x y z
N LEU A 1 -5.93 -4.39 -2.61
CA LEU A 1 -6.18 -5.73 -3.15
C LEU A 1 -7.51 -6.28 -2.63
N LEU A 2 -8.08 -7.26 -3.33
CA LEU A 2 -9.26 -7.99 -2.87
C LEU A 2 -8.85 -9.09 -1.88
N GLU A 3 -9.64 -9.25 -0.82
CA GLU A 3 -9.66 -10.46 0.00
C GLU A 3 -10.95 -11.22 -0.31
N ALA A 4 -10.82 -12.55 -0.42
CA ALA A 4 -11.94 -13.44 -0.62
C ALA A 4 -11.83 -14.59 0.37
N PHE A 5 -12.90 -14.81 1.14
CA PHE A 5 -13.01 -15.90 2.09
C PHE A 5 -14.09 -16.85 1.62
N CYS A 6 -13.75 -18.13 1.49
CA CYS A 6 -14.68 -19.18 1.09
C CYS A 6 -15.21 -19.91 2.33
N PHE A 7 -16.50 -19.95 2.48
CA PHE A 7 -17.22 -20.71 3.48
C PHE A 7 -17.98 -21.83 2.78
N THR A 8 -17.68 -23.06 3.15
CA THR A 8 -18.31 -24.25 2.59
C THR A 8 -19.43 -24.72 3.51
N GLY A 9 -20.65 -24.73 3.03
CA GLY A 9 -21.82 -25.23 3.75
C GLY A 9 -22.29 -26.58 3.22
N GLU A 10 -23.30 -27.17 3.83
CA GLU A 10 -23.88 -28.44 3.40
C GLU A 10 -24.65 -28.31 2.08
N THR A 11 -25.39 -27.21 1.91
CA THR A 11 -26.22 -26.96 0.72
C THR A 11 -25.61 -25.95 -0.24
N ASP A 12 -24.89 -24.97 0.28
CA ASP A 12 -24.37 -23.82 -0.47
C ASP A 12 -22.96 -23.49 -0.04
N ASP A 13 -22.17 -23.00 -0.98
CA ASP A 13 -20.91 -22.31 -0.71
C ASP A 13 -21.12 -20.80 -0.79
N VAL A 14 -20.43 -20.07 0.09
CA VAL A 14 -20.44 -18.61 0.13
C VAL A 14 -19.02 -18.08 0.04
N ILE A 15 -18.79 -17.18 -0.89
CA ILE A 15 -17.54 -16.42 -0.98
C ILE A 15 -17.83 -14.97 -0.57
N VAL A 16 -17.19 -14.53 0.50
CA VAL A 16 -17.23 -13.13 0.94
C VAL A 16 -16.06 -12.40 0.31
N VAL A 17 -16.35 -11.32 -0.40
CA VAL A 17 -15.35 -10.53 -1.12
C VAL A 17 -15.39 -9.10 -0.61
N TRP A 18 -14.23 -8.55 -0.27
CA TRP A 18 -14.10 -7.13 0.01
C TRP A 18 -12.78 -6.56 -0.50
N LYS A 19 -12.78 -5.26 -0.66
CA LYS A 19 -11.67 -4.50 -1.16
C LYS A 19 -10.87 -3.92 0.00
N LYS A 20 -9.60 -4.27 0.11
CA LYS A 20 -8.69 -3.71 1.13
C LYS A 20 -8.31 -2.26 0.86
N ARG A 21 -8.33 -1.82 -0.40
CA ARG A 21 -7.93 -0.47 -0.85
C ARG A 21 -8.69 -0.07 -2.11
N GLN A 22 -8.88 1.23 -2.30
CA GLN A 22 -9.59 1.77 -3.47
C GLN A 22 -8.74 1.68 -4.75
N ILE A 23 -8.69 0.51 -5.37
CA ILE A 23 -8.12 0.32 -6.71
C ILE A 23 -9.29 0.24 -7.70
N LYS A 24 -9.42 1.23 -8.59
CA LYS A 24 -10.45 1.22 -9.64
C LYS A 24 -10.16 0.12 -10.67
N GLY A 25 -11.23 -0.47 -11.22
CA GLY A 25 -11.14 -1.40 -12.34
C GLY A 25 -10.64 -2.81 -12.00
N PHE A 26 -10.50 -3.16 -10.72
CA PHE A 26 -10.12 -4.52 -10.34
C PHE A 26 -11.31 -5.46 -10.44
N LYS A 27 -11.14 -6.57 -11.17
CA LYS A 27 -12.16 -7.60 -11.35
C LYS A 27 -11.80 -8.88 -10.59
N PHE A 28 -12.81 -9.49 -10.00
CA PHE A 28 -12.73 -10.81 -9.39
C PHE A 28 -13.32 -11.84 -10.34
N VAL A 29 -12.57 -12.91 -10.59
CA VAL A 29 -13.02 -13.98 -11.49
C VAL A 29 -13.20 -15.26 -10.69
N LEU A 30 -14.35 -15.87 -10.82
CA LEU A 30 -14.61 -17.20 -10.27
C LEU A 30 -15.09 -18.18 -11.35
N ARG A 31 -14.85 -19.44 -11.12
CA ARG A 31 -15.42 -20.51 -11.91
C ARG A 31 -16.76 -20.91 -11.34
N SER A 32 -17.78 -21.00 -12.20
CA SER A 32 -19.10 -21.54 -11.87
C SER A 32 -19.74 -22.10 -13.12
N ASP A 33 -20.36 -23.27 -12.99
CA ASP A 33 -21.17 -23.86 -14.07
C ASP A 33 -22.68 -23.61 -13.83
N VAL A 34 -23.03 -22.85 -12.80
CA VAL A 34 -24.40 -22.47 -12.41
C VAL A 34 -24.48 -20.97 -12.11
N PRO A 35 -25.67 -20.36 -12.16
CA PRO A 35 -25.86 -18.99 -11.74
C PRO A 35 -25.37 -18.74 -10.32
N VAL A 36 -24.77 -17.56 -10.07
CA VAL A 36 -24.22 -17.15 -8.78
C VAL A 36 -25.05 -15.98 -8.26
N LEU A 37 -25.57 -16.09 -7.05
CA LEU A 37 -26.27 -14.99 -6.39
C LEU A 37 -25.24 -14.08 -5.74
N ARG A 38 -25.17 -12.83 -6.20
CA ARG A 38 -24.42 -11.76 -5.55
C ARG A 38 -25.33 -10.97 -4.65
N THR A 39 -24.96 -10.78 -3.38
CA THR A 39 -25.71 -9.98 -2.40
C THR A 39 -24.77 -8.95 -1.76
N ASP A 40 -25.16 -7.68 -1.74
CA ASP A 40 -24.44 -6.64 -1.02
C ASP A 40 -24.72 -6.67 0.49
N ILE A 41 -24.04 -5.82 1.27
CA ILE A 41 -24.22 -5.74 2.73
C ILE A 41 -25.60 -5.20 3.14
N TYR A 42 -26.36 -4.63 2.22
CA TYR A 42 -27.72 -4.11 2.45
C TYR A 42 -28.80 -5.13 2.09
N GLY A 43 -28.41 -6.31 1.57
CA GLY A 43 -29.32 -7.38 1.17
C GLY A 43 -29.82 -7.29 -0.28
N ASN A 44 -29.36 -6.30 -1.07
CA ASN A 44 -29.70 -6.24 -2.49
C ASN A 44 -29.02 -7.37 -3.23
N SER A 45 -29.78 -8.15 -3.99
CA SER A 45 -29.29 -9.34 -4.66
C SER A 45 -29.41 -9.25 -6.17
N GLN A 46 -28.43 -9.82 -6.87
CA GLN A 46 -28.35 -9.94 -8.32
C GLN A 46 -27.88 -11.33 -8.70
N THR A 47 -28.54 -11.98 -9.64
CA THR A 47 -28.06 -13.22 -10.23
C THR A 47 -27.07 -12.92 -11.33
N LEU A 48 -25.90 -13.57 -11.27
CA LEU A 48 -24.81 -13.47 -12.24
C LEU A 48 -24.75 -14.78 -13.04
N GLU A 49 -24.93 -14.68 -14.35
CA GLU A 49 -24.89 -15.82 -15.25
C GLU A 49 -23.44 -16.12 -15.67
N PRO A 50 -22.97 -17.37 -15.56
CA PRO A 50 -21.66 -17.75 -16.02
C PRO A 50 -21.52 -17.64 -17.55
N GLN A 51 -20.45 -17.03 -18.00
CA GLN A 51 -20.07 -17.03 -19.42
C GLN A 51 -18.94 -18.04 -19.62
N ASN A 52 -19.25 -19.13 -20.32
CA ASN A 52 -18.31 -20.25 -20.54
C ASN A 52 -17.69 -20.83 -19.24
N GLY A 53 -18.48 -20.89 -18.16
CA GLY A 53 -18.04 -21.40 -16.86
C GLY A 53 -17.26 -20.39 -16.00
N LEU A 54 -17.27 -19.13 -16.37
CA LEU A 54 -16.66 -18.04 -15.57
C LEU A 54 -17.68 -16.95 -15.26
N VAL A 55 -17.58 -16.41 -14.05
CA VAL A 55 -18.27 -15.19 -13.62
C VAL A 55 -17.22 -14.13 -13.31
N THR A 56 -17.30 -12.99 -13.99
CA THR A 56 -16.42 -11.84 -13.74
C THR A 56 -17.21 -10.77 -13.01
N ILE A 57 -16.67 -10.29 -11.90
CA ILE A 57 -17.35 -9.34 -11.00
C ILE A 57 -16.42 -8.16 -10.78
N GLU A 58 -16.93 -6.96 -11.04
CA GLU A 58 -16.21 -5.74 -10.66
C GLU A 58 -16.19 -5.59 -9.14
N SER A 59 -15.03 -5.20 -8.62
CA SER A 59 -14.90 -4.94 -7.19
C SER A 59 -15.75 -3.75 -6.78
N ALA A 60 -16.61 -3.93 -5.79
CA ALA A 60 -17.34 -2.86 -5.14
C ALA A 60 -16.52 -2.25 -3.99
N ASP A 61 -16.86 -1.04 -3.57
CA ASP A 61 -16.21 -0.38 -2.42
C ASP A 61 -16.62 -1.00 -1.08
N LEU A 62 -17.77 -1.68 -1.06
CA LEU A 62 -18.32 -2.39 0.09
C LEU A 62 -18.21 -3.91 -0.10
N PRO A 63 -18.15 -4.68 1.00
CA PRO A 63 -18.20 -6.13 0.95
C PRO A 63 -19.46 -6.64 0.24
N PHE A 64 -19.32 -7.77 -0.44
CA PHE A 64 -20.44 -8.50 -1.02
C PHE A 64 -20.24 -10.00 -0.87
N TYR A 65 -21.34 -10.73 -0.98
CA TYR A 65 -21.41 -12.17 -0.86
C TYR A 65 -21.75 -12.78 -2.20
N LEU A 66 -21.09 -13.89 -2.53
CA LEU A 66 -21.36 -14.72 -3.71
C LEU A 66 -21.80 -16.08 -3.23
N LYS A 67 -23.01 -16.50 -3.57
CA LYS A 67 -23.62 -17.75 -3.14
C LYS A 67 -23.96 -18.63 -4.33
N ALA A 68 -23.66 -19.91 -4.24
CA ALA A 68 -24.13 -20.93 -5.17
C ALA A 68 -24.20 -22.29 -4.47
N PRO A 69 -24.88 -23.30 -5.06
CA PRO A 69 -24.93 -24.65 -4.51
C PRO A 69 -23.53 -25.22 -4.23
N HIS A 70 -23.42 -26.04 -3.20
CA HIS A 70 -22.17 -26.62 -2.73
C HIS A 70 -21.31 -27.22 -3.86
N GLY A 71 -20.03 -26.89 -3.87
CA GLY A 71 -19.05 -27.37 -4.86
C GLY A 71 -19.18 -26.74 -6.25
N LYS A 72 -20.11 -25.78 -6.47
CA LYS A 72 -20.37 -25.18 -7.78
C LYS A 72 -19.60 -23.89 -8.05
N ILE A 73 -19.08 -23.25 -7.01
CA ILE A 73 -18.26 -22.03 -7.17
C ILE A 73 -16.84 -22.26 -6.65
N ARG A 74 -15.88 -21.68 -7.37
CA ARG A 74 -14.47 -21.69 -6.97
C ARG A 74 -13.82 -20.37 -7.33
N ALA A 75 -13.24 -19.71 -6.33
CA ALA A 75 -12.36 -18.57 -6.58
C ALA A 75 -11.16 -19.02 -7.43
N LEU A 76 -10.89 -18.31 -8.51
CA LEU A 76 -9.70 -18.54 -9.31
C LEU A 76 -8.56 -17.67 -8.78
N SER A 77 -7.36 -18.25 -8.78
CA SER A 77 -6.15 -17.44 -8.74
C SER A 77 -6.18 -16.49 -9.95
N ARG A 78 -5.52 -15.34 -9.83
CA ARG A 78 -5.49 -14.33 -10.90
C ARG A 78 -5.12 -14.95 -12.24
N LEU A 79 -5.92 -14.65 -13.28
CA LEU A 79 -5.62 -15.09 -14.65
C LEU A 79 -4.32 -14.48 -15.17
N LEU A 80 -4.00 -13.25 -14.70
CA LEU A 80 -2.76 -12.55 -14.99
C LEU A 80 -2.15 -12.02 -13.69
N SER A 81 -0.85 -12.24 -13.52
CA SER A 81 -0.09 -11.71 -12.39
C SER A 81 1.36 -11.47 -12.77
N PHE A 82 2.00 -10.47 -12.15
CA PHE A 82 3.47 -10.41 -12.19
C PHE A 82 4.06 -11.53 -11.33
N GLN A 83 5.03 -12.25 -11.88
CA GLN A 83 5.79 -13.24 -11.13
C GLN A 83 6.49 -12.55 -9.95
N ASN A 84 6.30 -13.06 -8.73
CA ASN A 84 6.84 -12.48 -7.48
C ASN A 84 6.38 -11.05 -7.14
N GLY A 85 5.32 -10.55 -7.79
CA GLY A 85 4.92 -9.14 -7.68
C GLY A 85 5.85 -8.22 -8.49
N LEU A 86 5.56 -6.93 -8.46
CA LEU A 86 6.38 -5.92 -9.13
C LEU A 86 6.47 -4.66 -8.29
N ALA A 87 7.70 -4.26 -7.93
CA ALA A 87 7.99 -3.01 -7.25
C ALA A 87 8.88 -2.15 -8.16
N VAL A 88 8.44 -0.94 -8.51
CA VAL A 88 9.07 -0.08 -9.52
C VAL A 88 9.16 1.37 -9.03
N LEU A 89 9.98 2.17 -9.69
CA LEU A 89 10.05 3.62 -9.47
C LEU A 89 9.30 4.37 -10.56
N PRO A 90 8.79 5.59 -10.28
CA PRO A 90 8.26 6.48 -11.31
C PRO A 90 9.31 6.72 -12.41
N GLY A 91 8.91 6.64 -13.68
CA GLY A 91 9.79 6.79 -14.84
C GLY A 91 10.68 5.60 -15.16
N GLU A 92 10.63 4.53 -14.38
CA GLU A 92 11.47 3.35 -14.58
C GLU A 92 10.97 2.50 -15.76
N ARG A 93 11.92 2.00 -16.55
CA ARG A 93 11.67 0.94 -17.54
C ARG A 93 12.14 -0.39 -16.97
N VAL A 94 11.20 -1.33 -16.80
CA VAL A 94 11.45 -2.61 -16.15
C VAL A 94 11.09 -3.76 -17.07
N LYS A 95 12.00 -4.73 -17.18
CA LYS A 95 11.67 -6.06 -17.73
C LYS A 95 11.07 -6.92 -16.62
N SER A 96 9.92 -7.51 -16.86
CA SER A 96 9.22 -8.35 -15.91
C SER A 96 8.61 -9.56 -16.59
N ILE A 97 8.05 -10.46 -15.80
CA ILE A 97 7.34 -11.64 -16.28
C ILE A 97 5.89 -11.55 -15.82
N VAL A 98 4.98 -11.63 -16.78
CA VAL A 98 3.55 -11.82 -16.53
C VAL A 98 3.24 -13.29 -16.71
N THR A 99 2.70 -13.91 -15.67
CA THR A 99 2.20 -15.27 -15.70
C THR A 99 0.74 -15.25 -16.11
N LEU A 100 0.41 -15.93 -17.22
CA LEU A 100 -0.94 -16.15 -17.74
C LEU A 100 -1.40 -17.56 -17.39
N LEU A 101 -2.59 -17.70 -16.80
CA LEU A 101 -3.23 -18.98 -16.47
C LEU A 101 -4.39 -19.27 -17.42
N ASN A 102 -4.47 -20.51 -17.95
CA ASN A 102 -5.67 -21.02 -18.62
C ASN A 102 -6.55 -21.76 -17.61
N PRO A 103 -7.66 -21.19 -17.12
CA PRO A 103 -8.55 -21.83 -16.15
C PRO A 103 -9.53 -22.81 -16.80
N PHE A 104 -9.61 -22.84 -18.13
CA PHE A 104 -10.60 -23.61 -18.88
C PHE A 104 -10.23 -25.10 -19.00
N PRO A 105 -11.23 -25.98 -19.20
CA PRO A 105 -11.00 -27.44 -19.29
C PRO A 105 -10.40 -27.88 -20.61
N GLN A 106 -10.03 -26.99 -21.50
CA GLN A 106 -9.52 -27.27 -22.84
C GLN A 106 -8.29 -26.42 -23.18
N THR A 107 -7.52 -26.85 -24.17
CA THR A 107 -6.46 -26.03 -24.75
C THR A 107 -7.08 -24.89 -25.54
N LEU A 108 -6.58 -23.67 -25.32
CA LEU A 108 -7.07 -22.45 -25.95
C LEU A 108 -5.94 -21.68 -26.59
N HIS A 109 -6.28 -20.95 -27.62
CA HIS A 109 -5.43 -19.90 -28.18
C HIS A 109 -5.63 -18.65 -27.34
N TYR A 110 -4.55 -18.00 -26.92
CA TYR A 110 -4.62 -16.73 -26.20
C TYR A 110 -4.06 -15.59 -27.01
N GLN A 111 -4.62 -14.39 -26.80
CA GLN A 111 -4.07 -13.13 -27.21
C GLN A 111 -4.06 -12.19 -26.00
N LEU A 112 -2.88 -11.73 -25.62
CA LEU A 112 -2.66 -10.79 -24.52
C LEU A 112 -2.13 -9.48 -25.09
N ASN A 113 -2.91 -8.40 -24.94
CA ASN A 113 -2.47 -7.04 -25.24
C ASN A 113 -2.03 -6.38 -23.94
N PHE A 114 -0.74 -6.10 -23.80
CA PHE A 114 -0.12 -5.55 -22.60
C PHE A 114 0.89 -4.47 -22.98
N ALA A 115 0.77 -3.27 -22.37
CA ALA A 115 1.69 -2.15 -22.58
C ALA A 115 1.97 -1.83 -24.08
N GLY A 116 0.94 -1.87 -24.92
CA GLY A 116 1.04 -1.58 -26.36
C GLY A 116 1.61 -2.72 -27.21
N ARG A 117 1.87 -3.89 -26.63
CA ARG A 117 2.34 -5.08 -27.34
C ARG A 117 1.30 -6.20 -27.30
N THR A 118 1.28 -7.02 -28.34
CA THR A 118 0.44 -8.22 -28.44
C THR A 118 1.29 -9.47 -28.35
N PHE A 119 0.90 -10.37 -27.45
CA PHE A 119 1.46 -11.70 -27.29
C PHE A 119 0.38 -12.73 -27.60
N SER A 120 0.71 -13.78 -28.30
CA SER A 120 -0.25 -14.84 -28.67
C SER A 120 0.41 -16.22 -28.65
N GLY A 121 -0.43 -17.24 -28.59
CA GLY A 121 0.01 -18.63 -28.62
C GLY A 121 -1.05 -19.57 -28.08
N GLU A 122 -0.70 -20.84 -27.95
CA GLU A 122 -1.55 -21.85 -27.35
C GLU A 122 -1.21 -22.05 -25.86
N LEU A 123 -2.23 -22.32 -25.07
CA LEU A 123 -2.10 -22.60 -23.65
C LEU A 123 -2.97 -23.80 -23.28
N GLN A 124 -2.32 -24.87 -22.85
CA GLN A 124 -2.99 -26.11 -22.47
C GLN A 124 -3.90 -25.91 -21.25
N LYS A 125 -4.90 -26.78 -21.13
CA LYS A 125 -5.81 -26.88 -20.00
C LYS A 125 -5.07 -26.80 -18.65
N GLY A 126 -5.45 -25.86 -17.79
CA GLY A 126 -4.94 -25.73 -16.43
C GLY A 126 -3.46 -25.36 -16.32
N LYS A 127 -2.79 -25.03 -17.44
CA LYS A 127 -1.38 -24.64 -17.45
C LYS A 127 -1.22 -23.14 -17.40
N SER A 128 -0.04 -22.72 -16.97
CA SER A 128 0.40 -21.32 -17.00
C SER A 128 1.48 -21.11 -18.05
N LYS A 129 1.57 -19.87 -18.54
CA LYS A 129 2.60 -19.41 -19.47
C LYS A 129 3.23 -18.13 -18.92
N ASP A 130 4.53 -18.12 -18.84
CA ASP A 130 5.31 -16.94 -18.51
C ASP A 130 5.62 -16.14 -19.79
N ILE A 131 5.31 -14.87 -19.75
CA ILE A 131 5.46 -13.93 -20.87
C ILE A 131 6.37 -12.80 -20.41
N GLN A 132 7.51 -12.63 -21.07
CA GLN A 132 8.40 -11.50 -20.81
C GLN A 132 7.78 -10.21 -21.36
N VAL A 133 7.70 -9.20 -20.52
CA VAL A 133 7.11 -7.89 -20.85
C VAL A 133 8.06 -6.77 -20.48
N ASP A 134 8.00 -5.67 -21.22
CA ASP A 134 8.62 -4.40 -20.88
C ASP A 134 7.53 -3.45 -20.35
N LEU A 135 7.71 -2.95 -19.15
CA LEU A 135 6.85 -1.96 -18.53
C LEU A 135 7.58 -0.63 -18.44
N ILE A 136 6.93 0.44 -18.87
CA ILE A 136 7.38 1.81 -18.62
C ILE A 136 6.39 2.41 -17.63
N VAL A 137 6.90 2.77 -16.46
CA VAL A 137 6.09 3.43 -15.42
C VAL A 137 6.06 4.93 -15.72
N PRO A 138 4.87 5.56 -15.80
CA PRO A 138 4.80 7.00 -16.03
C PRO A 138 5.61 7.78 -14.96
N PRO A 139 6.36 8.83 -15.35
CA PRO A 139 7.12 9.63 -14.38
C PRO A 139 6.25 10.31 -13.32
N GLU A 140 5.00 10.62 -13.67
CA GLU A 140 3.98 11.23 -12.79
C GLU A 140 3.26 10.21 -11.91
N GLN A 141 3.61 8.92 -12.00
CA GLN A 141 2.97 7.87 -11.19
C GLN A 141 3.16 8.14 -9.71
N ILE A 142 2.05 8.26 -9.00
CA ILE A 142 2.05 8.44 -7.55
C ILE A 142 2.54 7.17 -6.86
N PRO A 143 3.46 7.27 -5.88
CA PRO A 143 3.89 6.13 -5.08
C PRO A 143 2.73 5.43 -4.36
N GLY A 144 2.79 4.12 -4.32
CA GLY A 144 1.77 3.26 -3.70
C GLY A 144 1.36 2.09 -4.59
N GLU A 145 0.27 1.44 -4.21
CA GLU A 145 -0.31 0.37 -5.03
C GLU A 145 -0.95 0.96 -6.29
N SER A 146 -0.69 0.33 -7.42
CA SER A 146 -1.19 0.73 -8.72
C SER A 146 -1.55 -0.50 -9.56
N VAL A 147 -2.19 -0.28 -10.68
CA VAL A 147 -2.57 -1.34 -11.62
C VAL A 147 -2.21 -0.97 -13.04
N ILE A 148 -1.88 -1.97 -13.84
CA ILE A 148 -1.79 -1.84 -15.28
C ILE A 148 -2.86 -2.70 -15.92
N SER A 149 -3.58 -2.16 -16.90
CA SER A 149 -4.62 -2.90 -17.61
C SER A 149 -4.00 -3.74 -18.73
N ALA A 150 -4.49 -4.96 -18.86
CA ALA A 150 -4.13 -5.89 -19.92
C ALA A 150 -5.40 -6.50 -20.51
N LYS A 151 -5.57 -6.42 -21.83
CA LYS A 151 -6.69 -7.10 -22.50
C LYS A 151 -6.30 -8.54 -22.82
N LEU A 152 -7.09 -9.48 -22.31
CA LEU A 152 -6.89 -10.92 -22.49
C LEU A 152 -8.06 -11.50 -23.29
N ILE A 153 -7.75 -12.22 -24.34
CA ILE A 153 -8.71 -12.96 -25.18
C ILE A 153 -8.30 -14.42 -25.23
N PHE A 154 -9.23 -15.32 -24.96
CA PHE A 154 -9.09 -16.73 -25.23
C PHE A 154 -10.04 -17.15 -26.34
N THR A 155 -9.53 -17.91 -27.32
CA THR A 155 -10.32 -18.44 -28.44
C THR A 155 -10.17 -19.96 -28.57
N ASN A 156 -11.22 -20.59 -29.09
CA ASN A 156 -11.19 -22.00 -29.53
C ASN A 156 -11.75 -22.08 -30.95
N LYS A 157 -10.96 -22.60 -31.90
CA LYS A 157 -11.34 -22.73 -33.30
C LYS A 157 -11.95 -21.42 -33.87
N GLY A 158 -11.33 -20.28 -33.53
CA GLY A 158 -11.78 -18.96 -33.97
C GLY A 158 -12.95 -18.35 -33.18
N LYS A 159 -13.61 -19.09 -32.29
CA LYS A 159 -14.70 -18.57 -31.45
C LYS A 159 -14.12 -18.01 -30.15
N ILE A 160 -14.55 -16.80 -29.76
CA ILE A 160 -14.17 -16.20 -28.47
C ILE A 160 -14.82 -16.99 -27.33
N ILE A 161 -14.00 -17.47 -26.41
CA ILE A 161 -14.41 -18.16 -25.18
C ILE A 161 -14.40 -17.18 -23.99
N PHE A 162 -13.43 -16.26 -23.96
CA PHE A 162 -13.30 -15.26 -22.93
C PHE A 162 -12.63 -14.01 -23.53
N GLU A 163 -13.12 -12.84 -23.19
CA GLU A 163 -12.50 -11.56 -23.52
C GLU A 163 -12.76 -10.57 -22.38
N ASP A 164 -11.70 -10.03 -21.79
CA ASP A 164 -11.81 -9.00 -20.77
C ASP A 164 -10.53 -8.17 -20.62
N SER A 165 -10.68 -6.99 -20.04
CA SER A 165 -9.58 -6.16 -19.56
C SER A 165 -9.32 -6.42 -18.09
N LEU A 166 -8.17 -6.99 -17.78
CA LEU A 166 -7.76 -7.39 -16.44
C LEU A 166 -6.75 -6.39 -15.87
N ALA A 167 -6.90 -6.06 -14.60
CA ALA A 167 -5.97 -5.20 -13.89
C ALA A 167 -4.89 -6.04 -13.19
N ILE A 168 -3.62 -5.82 -13.54
CA ILE A 168 -2.47 -6.48 -12.91
C ILE A 168 -1.87 -5.50 -11.91
N PRO A 169 -1.88 -5.81 -10.60
CA PRO A 169 -1.37 -4.91 -9.59
C PRO A 169 0.16 -4.89 -9.56
N TYR A 170 0.71 -3.71 -9.28
CA TYR A 170 2.11 -3.48 -8.98
C TYR A 170 2.25 -2.40 -7.90
N VAL A 171 3.45 -2.21 -7.36
CA VAL A 171 3.71 -1.17 -6.36
C VAL A 171 4.70 -0.16 -6.94
N CYS A 172 4.33 1.11 -6.90
CA CYS A 172 5.23 2.21 -7.20
C CYS A 172 5.94 2.64 -5.91
N CYS A 173 7.26 2.57 -5.89
CA CYS A 173 8.08 2.90 -4.73
C CYS A 173 8.38 4.41 -4.64
N ILE A 174 8.53 4.93 -3.42
CA ILE A 174 9.19 6.22 -3.22
C ILE A 174 10.70 6.03 -3.48
N ARG A 175 11.29 6.98 -4.19
CA ARG A 175 12.73 7.08 -4.41
C ARG A 175 13.38 7.73 -3.18
N ILE A 176 14.40 7.09 -2.61
CA ILE A 176 15.25 7.70 -1.58
C ILE A 176 16.65 7.87 -2.18
N PRO A 177 17.03 9.09 -2.57
CA PRO A 177 18.31 9.36 -3.19
C PRO A 177 19.47 9.31 -2.18
N LYS A 178 20.66 9.06 -2.69
CA LYS A 178 21.89 9.19 -1.90
C LYS A 178 22.09 10.67 -1.51
N GLU A 179 22.65 10.89 -0.32
CA GLU A 179 23.04 12.22 0.14
C GLU A 179 23.92 12.94 -0.90
N GLY A 180 23.64 14.24 -1.13
CA GLY A 180 24.27 15.02 -2.20
C GLY A 180 23.50 15.02 -3.53
N SER A 181 22.54 14.13 -3.73
CA SER A 181 21.59 14.17 -4.86
C SER A 181 20.36 15.01 -4.50
N SER A 182 19.64 15.49 -5.52
CA SER A 182 18.38 16.23 -5.27
C SER A 182 17.36 15.38 -4.52
N PRO A 183 16.92 15.75 -3.32
CA PRO A 183 15.96 14.98 -2.55
C PRO A 183 14.58 15.01 -3.21
N GLN A 184 13.88 13.89 -3.16
CA GLN A 184 12.47 13.88 -3.54
C GLN A 184 11.65 14.59 -2.44
N LYS A 185 10.92 15.62 -2.84
CA LYS A 185 9.97 16.33 -1.97
C LYS A 185 8.64 15.60 -1.97
N ILE A 186 8.13 15.26 -0.77
CA ILE A 186 6.80 14.68 -0.58
C ILE A 186 6.00 15.68 0.25
N ILE A 187 4.78 15.99 -0.22
CA ILE A 187 3.90 16.96 0.43
C ILE A 187 2.66 16.23 0.93
N LEU A 188 2.34 16.47 2.20
CA LEU A 188 1.11 16.03 2.83
C LEU A 188 0.31 17.29 3.19
N ASP A 189 -0.71 17.62 2.38
CA ASP A 189 -1.50 18.85 2.52
C ASP A 189 -2.94 18.68 2.05
N SER A 190 -3.41 17.43 2.01
CA SER A 190 -4.73 17.10 1.48
C SER A 190 -5.52 16.18 2.42
N PRO A 191 -6.86 16.16 2.32
CA PRO A 191 -7.71 15.27 3.11
C PRO A 191 -7.38 13.78 2.96
N ALA A 192 -6.75 13.38 1.83
CA ALA A 192 -6.37 12.00 1.58
C ALA A 192 -5.28 11.48 2.54
N ALA A 193 -4.45 12.39 3.08
CA ALA A 193 -3.41 12.07 4.05
C ALA A 193 -3.90 12.23 5.51
N LEU A 194 -5.08 12.80 5.71
CA LEU A 194 -5.61 13.19 7.02
C LEU A 194 -6.53 12.12 7.60
N ARG A 195 -6.50 11.98 8.92
CA ARG A 195 -7.46 11.20 9.70
C ARG A 195 -7.87 11.98 10.96
N GLU A 196 -9.14 12.29 11.09
CA GLU A 196 -9.73 12.80 12.32
C GLU A 196 -9.93 11.64 13.29
N LEU A 197 -9.40 11.75 14.50
CA LEU A 197 -9.44 10.70 15.51
C LEU A 197 -10.57 10.89 16.51
N VAL A 198 -10.83 12.13 16.88
CA VAL A 198 -11.83 12.49 17.89
C VAL A 198 -12.65 13.66 17.36
N PHE A 199 -13.95 13.57 17.48
CA PHE A 199 -14.83 14.70 17.27
C PHE A 199 -15.11 15.39 18.61
N VAL A 200 -14.40 16.47 18.87
CA VAL A 200 -14.63 17.34 20.02
C VAL A 200 -15.17 18.67 19.49
N PRO A 201 -16.38 19.10 19.87
CA PRO A 201 -17.00 20.32 19.34
C PRO A 201 -16.15 21.59 19.53
N THR A 202 -15.28 21.61 20.53
CA THR A 202 -14.39 22.73 20.84
C THR A 202 -13.09 22.75 20.03
N ILE A 203 -12.76 21.67 19.32
CA ILE A 203 -11.59 21.57 18.46
C ILE A 203 -12.07 21.71 17.01
N PRO A 204 -11.66 22.77 16.27
CA PRO A 204 -12.03 22.94 14.87
C PRO A 204 -11.59 21.73 14.03
N ARG A 205 -12.37 21.39 13.01
CA ARG A 205 -11.91 20.44 12.00
C ARG A 205 -10.77 21.03 11.21
N TRP A 206 -9.96 20.15 10.60
CA TRP A 206 -8.87 20.56 9.73
C TRP A 206 -9.31 21.60 8.68
N ASN A 207 -8.62 22.73 8.67
CA ASN A 207 -8.92 23.89 7.84
C ASN A 207 -7.82 24.15 6.80
N GLY A 208 -7.31 23.06 6.21
CA GLY A 208 -6.36 23.13 5.12
C GLY A 208 -4.90 23.24 5.57
N LYS A 209 -4.01 23.48 4.61
CA LYS A 209 -2.56 23.37 4.78
C LYS A 209 -1.91 24.37 5.75
N LYS A 210 -2.62 25.42 6.15
CA LYS A 210 -2.13 26.38 7.17
C LYS A 210 -2.38 25.88 8.58
N ASP A 211 -3.37 25.02 8.74
CA ASP A 211 -3.75 24.36 9.98
C ASP A 211 -2.80 23.20 10.25
N LEU A 212 -2.79 22.21 9.37
CA LEU A 212 -1.84 21.10 9.43
C LEU A 212 -1.39 20.70 8.02
N SER A 213 -0.09 20.69 7.80
CA SER A 213 0.53 20.12 6.60
C SER A 213 1.97 19.75 6.86
N ALA A 214 2.55 18.92 6.01
CA ALA A 214 3.95 18.56 6.11
C ALA A 214 4.67 18.47 4.78
N THR A 215 5.96 18.74 4.82
CA THR A 215 6.90 18.46 3.72
C THR A 215 7.98 17.52 4.21
N LEU A 216 8.14 16.41 3.51
CA LEU A 216 9.08 15.35 3.85
C LEU A 216 10.20 15.27 2.83
N PHE A 217 11.41 15.00 3.29
CA PHE A 217 12.58 14.71 2.50
C PHE A 217 13.28 13.50 3.08
N PHE A 218 13.70 12.59 2.21
CA PHE A 218 14.46 11.40 2.56
C PHE A 218 15.76 11.38 1.77
N SER A 219 16.83 10.96 2.43
CA SER A 219 18.10 10.62 1.77
C SER A 219 18.82 9.51 2.53
N TRP A 220 19.86 8.95 1.95
CA TRP A 220 20.68 7.94 2.61
C TRP A 220 22.18 8.17 2.36
N SER A 221 22.98 7.75 3.33
CA SER A 221 24.44 7.74 3.25
C SER A 221 25.02 6.55 4.02
N GLN A 222 26.33 6.45 4.10
CA GLN A 222 26.99 5.47 4.97
C GLN A 222 26.66 5.69 6.46
N LYS A 223 26.24 6.89 6.85
CA LYS A 223 25.87 7.24 8.23
C LYS A 223 24.47 6.81 8.61
N GLY A 224 23.58 6.51 7.62
CA GLY A 224 22.22 6.08 7.92
C GLY A 224 21.19 6.53 6.90
N LEU A 225 19.92 6.31 7.27
CA LEU A 225 18.75 6.82 6.59
C LEU A 225 18.38 8.17 7.23
N HIS A 226 18.46 9.24 6.45
CA HIS A 226 18.19 10.60 6.89
C HIS A 226 16.75 10.98 6.56
N VAL A 227 16.06 11.56 7.53
CA VAL A 227 14.69 12.06 7.40
C VAL A 227 14.63 13.50 7.86
N LYS A 228 14.09 14.37 7.00
CA LYS A 228 13.72 15.74 7.35
C LYS A 228 12.22 15.88 7.13
N CYS A 229 11.52 16.38 8.17
CA CYS A 229 10.09 16.64 8.14
C CYS A 229 9.84 18.07 8.63
N CYS A 230 9.22 18.91 7.80
CA CYS A 230 8.78 20.25 8.17
C CYS A 230 7.26 20.23 8.32
N VAL A 231 6.76 20.34 9.53
CA VAL A 231 5.33 20.35 9.87
C VAL A 231 4.88 21.80 10.07
N VAL A 232 3.90 22.23 9.29
CA VAL A 232 3.14 23.48 9.53
C VAL A 232 1.99 23.13 10.44
N ASP A 233 1.87 23.83 11.54
CA ASP A 233 0.86 23.66 12.56
C ASP A 233 0.75 24.93 13.39
N GLN A 234 -0.44 25.41 13.63
CA GLN A 234 -0.68 26.71 14.28
C GLN A 234 -0.60 26.65 15.81
N GLU A 235 -0.95 25.53 16.42
CA GLU A 235 -0.81 25.26 17.84
C GLU A 235 0.24 24.18 18.07
N HIS A 236 1.04 24.30 19.13
CA HIS A 236 2.03 23.28 19.46
C HIS A 236 1.90 22.82 20.90
N ASN A 237 1.71 21.53 21.09
CA ASN A 237 1.51 20.91 22.37
C ASN A 237 2.52 19.78 22.63
N GLY A 238 3.45 20.00 23.56
CA GLY A 238 4.51 19.05 23.92
C GLY A 238 4.48 18.72 25.42
N ARG A 239 3.32 18.35 25.97
CA ARG A 239 3.13 18.14 27.43
C ARG A 239 3.60 16.77 27.93
N GLN A 240 3.48 15.74 27.08
CA GLN A 240 3.83 14.37 27.47
C GLN A 240 5.33 14.13 27.39
N ALA A 241 5.81 13.20 28.20
CA ALA A 241 7.23 12.80 28.28
C ALA A 241 7.39 11.28 28.13
N GLY A 242 8.63 10.83 27.96
CA GLY A 242 8.97 9.42 27.86
C GLY A 242 8.27 8.70 26.70
N GLU A 243 7.72 7.53 26.95
CA GLU A 243 7.03 6.74 25.93
C GLU A 243 5.73 7.35 25.42
N GLN A 244 5.14 8.31 26.17
CA GLN A 244 3.86 8.92 25.81
C GLN A 244 3.98 10.11 24.86
N ILE A 245 5.17 10.46 24.38
CA ILE A 245 5.38 11.62 23.50
C ILE A 245 4.64 11.53 22.15
N TRP A 246 4.13 10.35 21.79
CA TRP A 246 3.26 10.18 20.63
C TRP A 246 1.88 10.86 20.78
N GLN A 247 1.49 11.23 22.00
CA GLN A 247 0.26 12.01 22.27
C GLN A 247 0.44 13.51 22.14
N ASN A 248 1.66 13.99 21.95
CA ASN A 248 1.99 15.37 21.64
C ASN A 248 1.87 15.67 20.14
N ASP A 249 2.10 16.93 19.77
CA ASP A 249 2.57 17.25 18.43
C ASP A 249 3.91 16.57 18.22
N SER A 250 3.88 15.59 17.36
CA SER A 250 5.00 14.67 17.20
C SER A 250 4.99 14.01 15.84
N ILE A 251 6.10 13.42 15.47
CA ILE A 251 6.14 12.50 14.33
C ILE A 251 6.48 11.08 14.80
N GLN A 252 5.78 10.09 14.25
CA GLN A 252 6.12 8.69 14.39
C GLN A 252 6.67 8.18 13.06
N PHE A 253 7.80 7.49 13.10
CA PHE A 253 8.44 6.93 11.92
C PHE A 253 8.71 5.45 12.10
N ALA A 254 8.21 4.64 11.18
CA ALA A 254 8.36 3.20 11.22
C ALA A 254 9.08 2.67 9.99
N ILE A 255 9.91 1.64 10.19
CA ILE A 255 10.69 0.95 9.16
C ILE A 255 10.42 -0.55 9.26
N ASN A 256 10.13 -1.18 8.11
CA ASN A 256 9.96 -2.63 8.02
C ASN A 256 10.79 -3.20 6.87
N PRO A 257 11.83 -4.02 7.15
CA PRO A 257 12.54 -4.77 6.12
C PRO A 257 11.60 -5.70 5.36
N ILE A 258 11.72 -5.81 4.02
CA ILE A 258 10.80 -6.66 3.22
C ILE A 258 10.81 -8.11 3.70
N ASN A 259 11.99 -8.63 4.03
CA ASN A 259 12.18 -10.01 4.49
C ASN A 259 12.34 -10.11 6.02
N GLY A 260 12.15 -9.00 6.73
CA GLY A 260 12.33 -8.92 8.18
C GLY A 260 11.08 -9.31 8.94
N LYS A 261 11.26 -10.09 10.00
CA LYS A 261 10.18 -10.42 10.93
C LYS A 261 9.92 -9.31 11.96
N LYS A 262 10.86 -8.38 12.15
CA LYS A 262 10.76 -7.26 13.08
C LYS A 262 10.87 -5.94 12.35
N TRP A 263 9.91 -5.08 12.59
CA TRP A 263 9.89 -3.69 12.21
C TRP A 263 10.29 -2.82 13.41
N SER A 264 10.66 -1.57 13.17
CA SER A 264 11.01 -0.61 14.22
C SER A 264 10.15 0.65 14.11
N GLU A 265 9.87 1.30 15.27
CA GLU A 265 9.11 2.55 15.34
C GLU A 265 9.75 3.52 16.31
N TYR A 266 9.86 4.75 15.88
CA TYR A 266 10.42 5.87 16.63
C TYR A 266 9.39 6.99 16.67
N THR A 267 9.35 7.72 17.79
CA THR A 267 8.60 8.98 17.92
C THR A 267 9.54 10.10 18.29
N PHE A 268 9.33 11.27 17.68
CA PHE A 268 10.07 12.49 17.96
C PHE A 268 9.10 13.63 18.27
N SER A 269 9.34 14.38 19.35
CA SER A 269 8.51 15.50 19.78
C SER A 269 9.35 16.62 20.36
N LEU A 270 8.90 17.86 20.18
CA LEU A 270 9.44 19.00 20.88
C LEU A 270 8.59 19.24 22.12
N THR A 271 9.16 19.01 23.30
CA THR A 271 8.49 19.24 24.58
C THR A 271 8.96 20.55 25.22
N LYS A 272 8.32 20.93 26.32
CA LYS A 272 8.77 22.10 27.14
C LYS A 272 10.21 21.94 27.65
N ASP A 273 10.67 20.70 27.82
CA ASP A 273 12.01 20.36 28.34
C ASP A 273 13.03 20.16 27.18
N GLY A 274 12.62 20.41 25.93
CA GLY A 274 13.45 20.27 24.74
C GLY A 274 13.02 19.15 23.81
N ALA A 275 13.87 18.89 22.82
CA ALA A 275 13.66 17.83 21.86
C ALA A 275 13.82 16.44 22.51
N ILE A 276 12.91 15.53 22.23
CA ILE A 276 12.95 14.16 22.73
C ILE A 276 12.63 13.17 21.61
N GLY A 277 13.38 12.04 21.58
CA GLY A 277 13.11 10.88 20.74
C GLY A 277 12.87 9.65 21.60
N TRP A 278 11.97 8.77 21.15
CA TRP A 278 11.66 7.49 21.81
C TRP A 278 11.54 6.37 20.78
N CYS A 279 12.18 5.23 21.07
CA CYS A 279 12.05 4.02 20.28
C CYS A 279 11.05 3.08 20.96
N HIS A 280 9.87 2.89 20.34
CA HIS A 280 8.81 2.02 20.89
C HIS A 280 9.05 0.56 20.54
N TYR A 281 9.35 0.30 19.27
CA TYR A 281 9.62 -1.03 18.74
C TYR A 281 11.05 -1.06 18.22
N PRO A 282 11.99 -1.56 19.02
CA PRO A 282 13.40 -1.56 18.63
C PRO A 282 13.70 -2.70 17.66
N PRO A 283 14.70 -2.52 16.77
CA PRO A 283 15.24 -3.61 15.98
C PRO A 283 15.93 -4.65 16.87
N ASN A 284 16.28 -5.81 16.28
CA ASN A 284 16.95 -6.88 17.02
C ASN A 284 18.23 -6.39 17.73
N GLY A 285 18.41 -6.80 18.97
CA GLY A 285 19.57 -6.43 19.78
C GLY A 285 19.47 -5.09 20.53
N PHE A 286 18.40 -4.31 20.29
CA PHE A 286 18.16 -3.04 20.96
C PHE A 286 16.96 -3.14 21.92
N LYS A 287 16.89 -2.20 22.87
CA LYS A 287 15.77 -2.07 23.82
C LYS A 287 14.93 -0.85 23.45
N SER A 288 13.64 -0.89 23.81
CA SER A 288 12.78 0.31 23.78
C SER A 288 13.29 1.35 24.78
N GLY A 289 13.09 2.62 24.49
CA GLY A 289 13.53 3.69 25.35
C GLY A 289 13.92 4.96 24.59
N LYS A 290 14.55 5.87 25.33
CA LYS A 290 14.99 7.15 24.81
C LYS A 290 16.02 6.98 23.69
N VAL A 291 15.88 7.79 22.64
CA VAL A 291 16.89 7.95 21.58
C VAL A 291 17.83 9.05 22.05
N GLU A 292 19.12 8.77 22.15
CA GLU A 292 20.07 9.69 22.79
C GLU A 292 20.67 10.70 21.80
N ASP A 293 20.78 10.33 20.51
CA ASP A 293 21.48 11.12 19.51
C ASP A 293 20.86 11.03 18.10
N ASN A 294 21.52 11.66 17.13
CA ASN A 294 21.16 11.61 15.71
C ASN A 294 19.82 12.26 15.36
N TYR A 295 19.32 13.19 16.18
CA TYR A 295 18.15 14.01 15.86
C TYR A 295 18.26 15.45 16.36
N SER A 296 17.52 16.33 15.71
CA SER A 296 17.28 17.70 16.17
C SER A 296 15.84 18.10 15.83
N ILE A 297 15.22 18.87 16.73
CA ILE A 297 13.87 19.40 16.54
C ILE A 297 13.92 20.87 16.90
N SER A 298 13.39 21.70 16.02
CA SER A 298 13.29 23.14 16.26
C SER A 298 11.95 23.67 15.77
N ARG A 299 11.42 24.67 16.43
CA ARG A 299 10.21 25.35 16.01
C ARG A 299 10.48 26.83 15.83
N LYS A 300 10.05 27.34 14.70
CA LYS A 300 10.06 28.78 14.42
C LYS A 300 8.70 29.16 13.83
N ASN A 301 8.04 30.12 14.47
CA ASN A 301 6.65 30.46 14.14
C ASN A 301 5.76 29.19 14.18
N ASN A 302 5.01 28.95 13.11
CA ASN A 302 4.09 27.81 12.98
C ASN A 302 4.73 26.62 12.27
N VAL A 303 6.07 26.52 12.21
CA VAL A 303 6.77 25.42 11.55
C VAL A 303 7.66 24.70 12.55
N THR A 304 7.42 23.41 12.73
CA THR A 304 8.31 22.52 13.47
C THR A 304 9.13 21.70 12.47
N GLU A 305 10.45 21.82 12.57
CA GLU A 305 11.38 21.05 11.75
C GLU A 305 11.94 19.89 12.57
N TYR A 306 11.76 18.68 12.08
CA TYR A 306 12.32 17.46 12.62
C TYR A 306 13.41 16.97 11.66
N ASN A 307 14.61 16.77 12.17
CA ASN A 307 15.71 16.13 11.44
C ASN A 307 16.21 14.94 12.27
N PHE A 308 16.27 13.77 11.68
CA PHE A 308 16.82 12.60 12.36
C PHE A 308 17.47 11.62 11.38
N THR A 309 18.38 10.83 11.91
CA THR A 309 19.07 9.78 11.17
C THR A 309 18.90 8.46 11.89
N ILE A 310 18.42 7.44 11.19
CA ILE A 310 18.44 6.07 11.69
C ILE A 310 19.76 5.44 11.24
N PRO A 311 20.69 5.17 12.17
CA PRO A 311 22.00 4.69 11.83
C PRO A 311 21.99 3.23 11.34
N PRO A 312 23.01 2.77 10.58
CA PRO A 312 23.02 1.46 9.94
C PRO A 312 22.82 0.28 10.89
N GLU A 313 23.34 0.34 12.11
CA GLU A 313 23.20 -0.70 13.13
C GLU A 313 21.78 -0.88 13.65
N ARG A 314 20.90 0.14 13.46
CA ARG A 314 19.46 0.07 13.77
C ARG A 314 18.60 -0.28 12.56
N LEU A 315 19.21 -0.54 11.40
CA LEU A 315 18.55 -1.03 10.20
C LEU A 315 18.84 -2.53 10.07
N SER A 316 17.83 -3.33 9.78
CA SER A 316 18.00 -4.77 9.56
C SER A 316 18.31 -5.10 8.09
N PHE A 317 18.94 -4.16 7.37
CA PHE A 317 19.33 -4.27 5.96
C PHE A 317 20.50 -3.32 5.63
N ASP A 318 21.22 -3.62 4.54
CA ASP A 318 22.34 -2.79 4.09
C ASP A 318 21.84 -1.54 3.35
N LEU A 319 22.49 -0.41 3.62
CA LEU A 319 22.31 0.83 2.86
C LEU A 319 23.13 0.79 1.58
N LYS A 320 22.50 0.33 0.50
CA LYS A 320 23.12 0.29 -0.84
C LYS A 320 22.09 0.59 -1.93
N ASN A 321 22.57 1.01 -3.08
CA ASN A 321 21.72 1.25 -4.25
C ASN A 321 20.88 0.02 -4.59
N GLY A 322 19.57 0.21 -4.81
CA GLY A 322 18.62 -0.84 -5.11
C GLY A 322 17.97 -1.49 -3.88
N THR A 323 18.46 -1.26 -2.66
CA THR A 323 17.81 -1.76 -1.44
C THR A 323 16.38 -1.24 -1.35
N THR A 324 15.44 -2.15 -1.15
CA THR A 324 14.01 -1.87 -1.02
C THR A 324 13.53 -2.31 0.35
N PHE A 325 12.76 -1.45 1.02
CA PHE A 325 12.16 -1.71 2.34
C PHE A 325 10.84 -0.94 2.45
N ARG A 326 10.17 -1.03 3.59
CA ARG A 326 8.91 -0.34 3.84
C ARG A 326 9.08 0.72 4.90
N ILE A 327 8.39 1.85 4.72
CA ILE A 327 8.28 2.90 5.74
C ILE A 327 6.84 3.33 5.93
N ALA A 328 6.56 3.90 7.09
CA ALA A 328 5.40 4.74 7.32
C ALA A 328 5.82 5.94 8.20
N LEU A 329 5.17 7.08 8.00
CA LEU A 329 5.36 8.27 8.82
C LEU A 329 4.00 8.83 9.18
N LEU A 330 3.80 9.11 10.47
CA LEU A 330 2.59 9.65 11.03
C LEU A 330 2.93 10.95 11.76
N ILE A 331 2.18 12.00 11.48
CA ILE A 331 2.23 13.28 12.19
C ILE A 331 1.04 13.31 13.13
N ASN A 332 1.28 13.49 14.41
CA ASN A 332 0.25 13.65 15.41
C ASN A 332 0.02 15.14 15.63
N ASP A 333 -1.23 15.53 15.66
CA ASP A 333 -1.70 16.89 15.92
C ASP A 333 -2.53 16.89 17.21
N CYS A 334 -2.09 17.71 18.16
CA CYS A 334 -2.58 17.74 19.54
C CYS A 334 -3.21 19.10 19.92
N ASP A 335 -4.13 19.56 19.10
CA ASP A 335 -4.87 20.81 19.37
C ASP A 335 -5.69 20.73 20.65
N GLY A 336 -5.65 21.81 21.44
CA GLY A 336 -6.36 21.89 22.71
C GLY A 336 -5.86 20.87 23.75
N GLY A 337 -4.67 20.27 23.57
CA GLY A 337 -4.08 19.32 24.49
C GLY A 337 -4.58 17.87 24.34
N ILE A 338 -5.28 17.58 23.27
CA ILE A 338 -5.78 16.25 22.92
C ILE A 338 -5.28 15.87 21.52
N ARG A 339 -4.72 14.68 21.36
CA ARG A 339 -4.39 14.16 20.03
C ARG A 339 -5.67 14.00 19.22
N SER A 340 -5.99 15.02 18.44
CA SER A 340 -7.28 15.16 17.75
C SER A 340 -7.29 14.60 16.35
N ARG A 341 -6.16 14.65 15.66
CA ARG A 341 -6.01 14.18 14.29
C ARG A 341 -4.62 13.69 13.97
N THR A 342 -4.48 13.04 12.83
CA THR A 342 -3.19 12.63 12.29
C THR A 342 -3.10 12.89 10.81
N MET A 343 -1.89 13.11 10.32
CA MET A 343 -1.57 13.16 8.90
C MET A 343 -0.49 12.12 8.60
N GLN A 344 -0.65 11.33 7.54
CA GLN A 344 0.20 10.17 7.34
C GLN A 344 0.72 10.01 5.91
N LEU A 345 1.98 9.58 5.83
CA LEU A 345 2.56 8.97 4.65
C LEU A 345 2.50 7.45 4.84
N PHE A 346 1.60 6.79 4.13
CA PHE A 346 1.24 5.39 4.28
C PHE A 346 0.58 5.04 5.63
N GLU A 347 -0.22 4.01 5.60
CA GLU A 347 -0.95 3.50 6.75
C GLU A 347 -0.12 2.52 7.59
N GLY A 348 -0.67 2.11 8.74
CA GLY A 348 -0.20 0.99 9.55
C GLY A 348 0.50 1.36 10.84
N ILE A 349 0.71 2.67 11.13
CA ILE A 349 1.16 3.14 12.45
C ILE A 349 -0.03 3.40 13.37
N ASP A 350 -1.06 4.08 12.87
CA ASP A 350 -2.20 4.49 13.67
C ASP A 350 -3.18 3.32 13.91
N GLY A 351 -3.65 3.16 15.15
CA GLY A 351 -4.50 2.03 15.57
C GLY A 351 -3.72 0.71 15.70
N PRO A 352 -4.27 -0.42 15.25
CA PRO A 352 -3.52 -1.68 15.19
C PRO A 352 -2.28 -1.55 14.32
N LYS A 353 -1.15 -2.00 14.85
CA LYS A 353 0.12 -1.91 14.14
C LYS A 353 0.15 -2.94 12.99
N GLU A 354 0.19 -2.45 11.75
CA GLU A 354 0.13 -3.27 10.54
C GLU A 354 1.30 -2.99 9.58
N PRO A 355 2.50 -3.51 9.85
CA PRO A 355 3.70 -3.23 9.04
C PRO A 355 3.58 -3.62 7.56
N GLY A 356 2.62 -4.50 7.23
CA GLY A 356 2.28 -4.85 5.85
C GLY A 356 1.67 -3.71 5.03
N LYS A 357 1.09 -2.69 5.69
CA LYS A 357 0.52 -1.49 5.08
C LYS A 357 1.54 -0.38 4.83
N PHE A 358 2.75 -0.48 5.40
CA PHE A 358 3.81 0.49 5.14
C PHE A 358 4.15 0.52 3.66
N GLY A 359 4.39 1.71 3.13
CA GLY A 359 4.71 1.90 1.71
C GLY A 359 6.13 1.46 1.35
N LEU A 360 6.30 0.99 0.13
CA LEU A 360 7.61 0.59 -0.38
C LEU A 360 8.45 1.80 -0.79
N VAL A 361 9.72 1.75 -0.43
CA VAL A 361 10.74 2.72 -0.82
C VAL A 361 11.96 1.99 -1.39
N ARG A 362 12.71 2.67 -2.25
CA ARG A 362 13.94 2.13 -2.83
C ARG A 362 15.07 3.15 -2.75
N LEU A 363 16.22 2.70 -2.27
CA LEU A 363 17.45 3.50 -2.27
C LEU A 363 17.99 3.62 -3.69
N VAL A 364 18.34 4.83 -4.10
CA VAL A 364 18.92 5.13 -5.42
C VAL A 364 20.18 5.98 -5.28
N ARG A 365 21.06 5.92 -6.32
CA ARG A 365 22.24 6.78 -6.41
C ARG A 365 21.87 8.20 -6.79
#